data_a0c00e7567aa6fb64a52b2f70322663e
#
_entry.id   a0c00e7567aa6fb64a52b2f70322663e
#
_cell.length_a   1.000
_cell.length_b   1.000
_cell.length_c   1.000
_cell.angle_alpha   90.00
_cell.angle_beta   90.00
_cell.angle_gamma   90.00
#
_symmetry.space_group_name_H-M   'P 1'
#
loop_
_entity.id
_entity.type
_entity.pdbx_description
1 polymer ?
#
loop_
_entity_poly.entity_id
_entity_poly.type
_entity_poly.pdbx_seq_one_letter_code
_entity_poly.pdbx_strand_id
1 'polypeptide(L)'
;MPITKNQSFIKPKQERSQKRFDEVIKTAEFIYMSDDYDLTVQDIAKISGLKRPSIYKFFPSNESLLEAISVKHTNKLLLLIKKNFKSVNYKNTSELIKILIDVIAIYLTNNSPLSNLIFTDHSKKLIKDELLELLNSVSNYNELKIKYSLSIIISCLEEAFMKEGNISPQQIAETKKACLHYLVN
;
A
#
# COMPACT_ATOMS: atom_id res chain seq x y z
N MET A 1 -12.11 12.21 -0.47
CA MET A 1 -10.91 11.71 0.23
C MET A 1 -11.28 11.46 1.68
N PRO A 2 -11.32 10.23 2.16
CA PRO A 2 -11.57 9.98 3.56
C PRO A 2 -10.35 10.44 4.37
N ILE A 3 -10.53 11.46 5.17
CA ILE A 3 -9.58 11.92 6.17
C ILE A 3 -9.65 10.89 7.30
N THR A 4 -8.67 10.01 7.39
CA THR A 4 -8.52 9.13 8.54
C THR A 4 -8.22 9.97 9.78
N LYS A 5 -9.11 9.94 10.75
CA LYS A 5 -9.15 10.78 11.96
C LYS A 5 -8.00 10.60 12.95
N ASN A 6 -6.95 9.81 12.63
CA ASN A 6 -5.81 9.52 13.53
C ASN A 6 -4.49 9.32 12.77
N GLN A 7 -4.11 10.26 11.91
CA GLN A 7 -2.76 10.22 11.33
C GLN A 7 -1.76 10.87 12.32
N SER A 8 -0.62 10.18 12.56
CA SER A 8 0.44 10.71 13.44
C SER A 8 1.28 11.80 12.76
N PHE A 9 1.04 12.10 11.49
CA PHE A 9 1.70 13.15 10.72
C PHE A 9 0.73 14.25 10.27
N ILE A 10 1.26 15.46 10.03
CA ILE A 10 0.47 16.65 9.72
C ILE A 10 0.64 17.01 8.24
N LYS A 11 -0.41 16.77 7.43
CA LYS A 11 -0.42 17.21 6.03
C LYS A 11 -0.59 18.72 5.93
N PRO A 12 0.31 19.43 5.22
CA PRO A 12 0.19 20.87 5.03
C PRO A 12 -0.92 21.21 4.03
N LYS A 13 -1.53 22.38 4.22
CA LYS A 13 -2.57 22.91 3.29
C LYS A 13 -1.98 23.86 2.24
N GLN A 14 -0.87 24.53 2.54
CA GLN A 14 -0.24 25.52 1.65
C GLN A 14 0.73 24.84 0.68
N GLU A 15 0.73 25.24 -0.59
CA GLU A 15 1.55 24.66 -1.65
C GLU A 15 3.05 24.64 -1.32
N ARG A 16 3.60 25.74 -0.79
CA ARG A 16 5.02 25.79 -0.40
C ARG A 16 5.36 24.79 0.72
N SER A 17 4.43 24.57 1.65
CA SER A 17 4.60 23.59 2.70
C SER A 17 4.42 22.17 2.18
N GLN A 18 3.55 21.96 1.18
CA GLN A 18 3.38 20.68 0.50
C GLN A 18 4.66 20.25 -0.21
N LYS A 19 5.32 21.15 -0.95
CA LYS A 19 6.61 20.85 -1.60
C LYS A 19 7.67 20.36 -0.60
N ARG A 20 7.74 21.00 0.59
CA ARG A 20 8.67 20.56 1.65
C ARG A 20 8.28 19.22 2.25
N PHE A 21 6.99 19.00 2.46
CA PHE A 21 6.47 17.73 2.95
C PHE A 21 6.81 16.60 1.97
N ASP A 22 6.59 16.80 0.67
CA ASP A 22 6.89 15.83 -0.38
C ASP A 22 8.40 15.57 -0.50
N GLU A 23 9.23 16.60 -0.30
CA GLU A 23 10.71 16.47 -0.26
C GLU A 23 11.16 15.59 0.91
N VAL A 24 10.58 15.79 2.11
CA VAL A 24 10.87 14.95 3.28
C VAL A 24 10.49 13.49 3.00
N ILE A 25 9.29 13.24 2.47
CA ILE A 25 8.84 11.88 2.13
C ILE A 25 9.75 11.24 1.08
N LYS A 26 10.11 11.97 0.03
CA LYS A 26 11.02 11.45 -1.01
C LYS A 26 12.39 11.09 -0.45
N THR A 27 12.94 11.94 0.41
CA THR A 27 14.22 11.68 1.09
C THR A 27 14.11 10.49 2.03
N ALA A 28 13.01 10.38 2.77
CA ALA A 28 12.76 9.27 3.67
C ALA A 28 12.61 7.92 2.90
N GLU A 29 11.94 7.91 1.75
CA GLU A 29 11.88 6.74 0.86
C GLU A 29 13.28 6.35 0.37
N PHE A 30 14.10 7.32 -0.04
CA PHE A 30 15.48 7.08 -0.45
C PHE A 30 16.31 6.44 0.67
N ILE A 31 16.23 6.99 1.88
CA ILE A 31 16.93 6.46 3.06
C ILE A 31 16.45 5.04 3.38
N TYR A 32 15.13 4.80 3.37
CA TYR A 32 14.56 3.48 3.66
C TYR A 32 14.99 2.40 2.67
N MET A 33 15.33 2.80 1.44
CA MET A 33 15.84 1.90 0.39
C MET A 33 17.37 1.74 0.43
N SER A 34 18.07 2.51 1.26
CA SER A 34 19.52 2.52 1.36
C SER A 34 19.97 1.82 2.63
N ASP A 35 21.01 1.00 2.54
CA ASP A 35 21.65 0.37 3.71
C ASP A 35 22.65 1.31 4.43
N ASP A 36 22.91 2.50 3.87
CA ASP A 36 23.95 3.42 4.37
C ASP A 36 23.45 4.38 5.46
N TYR A 37 22.14 4.45 5.68
CA TYR A 37 21.54 5.46 6.58
C TYR A 37 20.42 4.85 7.42
N ASP A 38 20.34 5.31 8.67
CA ASP A 38 19.15 5.09 9.50
C ASP A 38 18.04 6.07 9.12
N LEU A 39 16.78 5.61 9.15
CA LEU A 39 15.64 6.50 8.92
C LEU A 39 15.41 7.40 10.13
N THR A 40 16.18 8.48 10.19
CA THR A 40 16.09 9.50 11.26
C THR A 40 15.82 10.88 10.68
N VAL A 41 15.20 11.75 11.48
CA VAL A 41 15.02 13.16 11.10
C VAL A 41 16.38 13.86 10.88
N GLN A 42 17.45 13.37 11.51
CA GLN A 42 18.81 13.90 11.33
C GLN A 42 19.35 13.63 9.93
N ASP A 43 19.22 12.37 9.47
CA ASP A 43 19.70 11.98 8.15
C ASP A 43 18.85 12.59 7.04
N ILE A 44 17.53 12.67 7.25
CA ILE A 44 16.64 13.40 6.34
C ILE A 44 17.06 14.86 6.22
N ALA A 45 17.33 15.56 7.35
CA ALA A 45 17.75 16.95 7.32
C ALA A 45 19.10 17.13 6.61
N LYS A 46 20.05 16.20 6.83
CA LYS A 46 21.38 16.20 6.19
C LYS A 46 21.27 16.02 4.66
N ILE A 47 20.45 15.11 4.19
CA ILE A 47 20.32 14.77 2.77
C ILE A 47 19.44 15.79 2.04
N SER A 48 18.28 16.17 2.62
CA SER A 48 17.36 17.13 1.98
C SER A 48 17.78 18.61 2.09
N GLY A 49 18.72 18.93 2.98
CA GLY A 49 19.08 20.31 3.30
C GLY A 49 18.01 21.09 4.08
N LEU A 50 16.93 20.43 4.52
CA LEU A 50 15.87 21.06 5.28
C LEU A 50 16.24 21.16 6.75
N LYS A 51 15.78 22.25 7.42
CA LYS A 51 16.01 22.43 8.86
C LYS A 51 15.15 21.45 9.66
N ARG A 52 15.73 20.76 10.67
CA ARG A 52 15.03 19.81 11.57
C ARG A 52 13.69 20.33 12.11
N PRO A 53 13.57 21.59 12.60
CA PRO A 53 12.28 22.10 13.07
C PRO A 53 11.19 22.11 11.99
N SER A 54 11.58 22.28 10.71
CA SER A 54 10.63 22.21 9.60
C SER A 54 10.13 20.79 9.34
N ILE A 55 10.96 19.78 9.58
CA ILE A 55 10.61 18.35 9.43
C ILE A 55 9.70 17.94 10.59
N TYR A 56 10.09 18.25 11.84
CA TYR A 56 9.29 17.93 13.03
C TYR A 56 7.88 18.55 13.00
N LYS A 57 7.71 19.68 12.29
CA LYS A 57 6.38 20.29 12.11
C LYS A 57 5.40 19.36 11.38
N PHE A 58 5.89 18.50 10.49
CA PHE A 58 5.07 17.55 9.71
C PHE A 58 5.12 16.15 10.32
N PHE A 59 6.28 15.74 10.80
CA PHE A 59 6.59 14.41 11.29
C PHE A 59 7.21 14.48 12.68
N PRO A 60 6.37 14.41 13.72
CA PRO A 60 6.84 14.51 15.12
C PRO A 60 7.78 13.37 15.55
N SER A 61 7.73 12.22 14.87
CA SER A 61 8.56 11.06 15.18
C SER A 61 8.93 10.27 13.91
N ASN A 62 9.84 9.30 14.03
CA ASN A 62 10.20 8.39 12.92
C ASN A 62 9.02 7.50 12.52
N GLU A 63 8.20 7.08 13.48
CA GLU A 63 6.98 6.31 13.23
C GLU A 63 6.00 7.10 12.36
N SER A 64 5.90 8.42 12.57
CA SER A 64 5.06 9.29 11.75
C SER A 64 5.55 9.41 10.30
N LEU A 65 6.87 9.32 10.07
CA LEU A 65 7.46 9.21 8.73
C LEU A 65 7.11 7.88 8.08
N LEU A 66 7.30 6.76 8.79
CA LEU A 66 6.96 5.43 8.29
C LEU A 66 5.46 5.33 7.96
N GLU A 67 4.60 5.86 8.82
CA GLU A 67 3.16 5.93 8.56
C GLU A 67 2.86 6.74 7.30
N ALA A 68 3.49 7.89 7.11
CA ALA A 68 3.25 8.71 5.93
C ALA A 68 3.69 8.03 4.62
N ILE A 69 4.82 7.30 4.64
CA ILE A 69 5.27 6.48 3.51
C ILE A 69 4.28 5.34 3.27
N SER A 70 3.87 4.64 4.32
CA SER A 70 2.87 3.57 4.26
C SER A 70 1.57 4.05 3.60
N VAL A 71 1.00 5.16 4.07
CA VAL A 71 -0.21 5.77 3.51
C VAL A 71 -0.02 6.17 2.04
N LYS A 72 1.14 6.72 1.69
CA LYS A 72 1.46 7.10 0.31
C LYS A 72 1.46 5.87 -0.61
N HIS A 73 2.15 4.79 -0.21
CA HIS A 73 2.23 3.56 -1.01
C HIS A 73 0.89 2.82 -1.07
N THR A 74 0.14 2.77 0.03
CA THR A 74 -1.22 2.23 0.05
C THR A 74 -2.13 2.96 -0.94
N ASN A 75 -2.11 4.29 -0.93
CA ASN A 75 -2.91 5.08 -1.88
C ASN A 75 -2.47 4.87 -3.34
N LYS A 76 -1.17 4.76 -3.61
CA LYS A 76 -0.67 4.44 -4.96
C LYS A 76 -1.17 3.09 -5.44
N LEU A 77 -1.12 2.05 -4.59
CA LEU A 77 -1.64 0.73 -4.91
C LEU A 77 -3.14 0.78 -5.20
N LEU A 78 -3.93 1.40 -4.35
CA LEU A 78 -5.38 1.54 -4.54
C LEU A 78 -5.74 2.28 -5.83
N LEU A 79 -5.01 3.35 -6.16
CA LEU A 79 -5.20 4.07 -7.43
C LEU A 79 -4.86 3.19 -8.64
N LEU A 80 -3.79 2.39 -8.56
CA LEU A 80 -3.40 1.46 -9.61
C LEU A 80 -4.47 0.38 -9.81
N ILE A 81 -4.99 -0.20 -8.75
CA ILE A 81 -6.08 -1.18 -8.80
C ILE A 81 -7.32 -0.57 -9.46
N LYS A 82 -7.76 0.59 -8.98
CA LYS A 82 -8.94 1.30 -9.54
C LYS A 82 -8.77 1.64 -11.03
N LYS A 83 -7.55 2.00 -11.45
CA LYS A 83 -7.23 2.25 -12.86
C LYS A 83 -7.34 0.97 -13.69
N ASN A 84 -6.77 -0.13 -13.22
CA ASN A 84 -6.83 -1.42 -13.92
C ASN A 84 -8.27 -1.92 -14.04
N PHE A 85 -9.08 -1.81 -12.99
CA PHE A 85 -10.48 -2.23 -13.03
C PHE A 85 -11.32 -1.44 -14.04
N LYS A 86 -11.02 -0.15 -14.25
CA LYS A 86 -11.70 0.68 -15.26
C LYS A 86 -11.26 0.38 -16.69
N SER A 87 -10.03 -0.07 -16.89
CA SER A 87 -9.43 -0.27 -18.22
C SER A 87 -9.66 -1.66 -18.79
N VAL A 88 -10.04 -2.63 -17.96
CA VAL A 88 -10.23 -4.04 -18.37
C VAL A 88 -11.71 -4.36 -18.49
N ASN A 89 -12.08 -4.97 -19.61
CA ASN A 89 -13.42 -5.53 -19.79
C ASN A 89 -13.44 -6.94 -19.16
N TYR A 90 -13.89 -7.02 -17.90
CA TYR A 90 -14.00 -8.28 -17.17
C TYR A 90 -15.37 -8.93 -17.38
N LYS A 91 -15.38 -10.27 -17.49
CA LYS A 91 -16.61 -11.05 -17.70
C LYS A 91 -17.32 -11.42 -16.39
N ASN A 92 -16.54 -11.56 -15.31
CA ASN A 92 -17.06 -11.99 -14.01
C ASN A 92 -16.12 -11.61 -12.86
N THR A 93 -16.58 -11.79 -11.63
CA THR A 93 -15.82 -11.50 -10.41
C THR A 93 -14.51 -12.32 -10.31
N SER A 94 -14.49 -13.56 -10.82
CA SER A 94 -13.28 -14.39 -10.79
C SER A 94 -12.15 -13.80 -11.63
N GLU A 95 -12.45 -13.16 -12.76
CA GLU A 95 -11.44 -12.44 -13.55
C GLU A 95 -10.93 -11.21 -12.82
N LEU A 96 -11.82 -10.44 -12.18
CA LEU A 96 -11.42 -9.30 -11.35
C LEU A 96 -10.49 -9.70 -10.22
N ILE A 97 -10.78 -10.80 -9.52
CA ILE A 97 -9.91 -11.34 -8.46
C ILE A 97 -8.54 -11.72 -9.00
N LYS A 98 -8.45 -12.34 -10.18
CA LYS A 98 -7.15 -12.66 -10.81
C LYS A 98 -6.36 -11.39 -11.12
N ILE A 99 -7.01 -10.40 -11.72
CA ILE A 99 -6.39 -9.10 -12.03
C ILE A 99 -5.93 -8.41 -10.76
N LEU A 100 -6.75 -8.41 -9.70
CA LEU A 100 -6.41 -7.84 -8.41
C LEU A 100 -5.12 -8.46 -7.83
N ILE A 101 -5.03 -9.79 -7.83
CA ILE A 101 -3.85 -10.51 -7.33
C ILE A 101 -2.61 -10.13 -8.14
N ASP A 102 -2.70 -10.10 -9.49
CA ASP A 102 -1.59 -9.71 -10.36
C ASP A 102 -1.12 -8.27 -10.10
N VAL A 103 -2.07 -7.33 -10.01
CA VAL A 103 -1.75 -5.91 -9.77
C VAL A 103 -1.07 -5.71 -8.42
N ILE A 104 -1.56 -6.38 -7.37
CA ILE A 104 -0.95 -6.29 -6.03
C ILE A 104 0.46 -6.90 -6.06
N ALA A 105 0.62 -8.11 -6.59
CA ALA A 105 1.90 -8.81 -6.63
C ALA A 105 2.97 -8.02 -7.41
N ILE A 106 2.62 -7.50 -8.59
CA ILE A 106 3.50 -6.67 -9.41
C ILE A 106 3.88 -5.39 -8.66
N TYR A 107 2.90 -4.73 -8.01
CA TYR A 107 3.18 -3.52 -7.24
C TYR A 107 4.15 -3.78 -6.09
N LEU A 108 3.92 -4.83 -5.31
CA LEU A 108 4.76 -5.20 -4.18
C LEU A 108 6.20 -5.46 -4.61
N THR A 109 6.40 -6.27 -5.64
CA THR A 109 7.72 -6.61 -6.17
C THR A 109 8.46 -5.38 -6.72
N ASN A 110 7.77 -4.52 -7.48
CA ASN A 110 8.38 -3.34 -8.11
C ASN A 110 8.68 -2.20 -7.13
N ASN A 111 8.14 -2.23 -5.93
CA ASN A 111 8.35 -1.19 -4.91
C ASN A 111 9.02 -1.75 -3.64
N SER A 112 9.65 -2.92 -3.70
CA SER A 112 10.47 -3.47 -2.60
C SER A 112 11.69 -2.55 -2.34
N PRO A 113 12.09 -2.33 -1.06
CA PRO A 113 11.48 -2.82 0.17
C PRO A 113 10.32 -1.95 0.72
N LEU A 114 10.00 -0.81 0.13
CA LEU A 114 8.95 0.13 0.60
C LEU A 114 7.57 -0.54 0.74
N SER A 115 7.32 -1.59 -0.05
CA SER A 115 6.09 -2.37 0.02
C SER A 115 5.86 -3.10 1.35
N ASN A 116 6.92 -3.32 2.15
CA ASN A 116 6.77 -3.85 3.51
C ASN A 116 5.85 -2.97 4.37
N LEU A 117 5.87 -1.66 4.13
CA LEU A 117 5.08 -0.70 4.89
C LEU A 117 3.57 -0.75 4.58
N ILE A 118 3.15 -1.44 3.51
CA ILE A 118 1.72 -1.64 3.19
C ILE A 118 1.07 -2.67 4.12
N PHE A 119 1.88 -3.54 4.73
CA PHE A 119 1.37 -4.61 5.60
C PHE A 119 1.15 -4.21 7.06
N THR A 120 1.16 -2.91 7.39
CA THR A 120 0.68 -2.43 8.69
C THR A 120 -0.82 -2.69 8.84
N ASP A 121 -1.29 -2.90 10.08
CA ASP A 121 -2.72 -3.16 10.34
C ASP A 121 -3.63 -2.07 9.79
N HIS A 122 -3.20 -0.80 9.90
CA HIS A 122 -3.94 0.33 9.34
C HIS A 122 -4.07 0.25 7.83
N SER A 123 -2.96 -0.01 7.12
CA SER A 123 -2.95 -0.11 5.65
C SER A 123 -3.69 -1.34 5.15
N LYS A 124 -3.53 -2.49 5.81
CA LYS A 124 -4.30 -3.71 5.48
C LYS A 124 -5.80 -3.49 5.63
N LYS A 125 -6.22 -2.81 6.71
CA LYS A 125 -7.63 -2.46 6.91
C LYS A 125 -8.14 -1.53 5.81
N LEU A 126 -7.42 -0.45 5.50
CA LEU A 126 -7.79 0.49 4.45
C LEU A 126 -7.91 -0.20 3.08
N ILE A 127 -6.95 -1.06 2.74
CA ILE A 127 -6.99 -1.83 1.49
C ILE A 127 -8.22 -2.73 1.46
N LYS A 128 -8.50 -3.47 2.53
CA LYS A 128 -9.66 -4.36 2.60
C LYS A 128 -10.98 -3.61 2.46
N ASP A 129 -11.14 -2.50 3.16
CA ASP A 129 -12.36 -1.70 3.13
C ASP A 129 -12.63 -1.12 1.72
N GLU A 130 -11.61 -0.51 1.10
CA GLU A 130 -11.71 0.06 -0.25
C GLU A 130 -11.95 -1.02 -1.33
N LEU A 131 -11.29 -2.18 -1.22
CA LEU A 131 -11.50 -3.28 -2.17
C LEU A 131 -12.83 -3.98 -1.97
N LEU A 132 -13.32 -4.07 -0.74
CA LEU A 132 -14.65 -4.60 -0.46
C LEU A 132 -15.73 -3.75 -1.12
N GLU A 133 -15.67 -2.42 -0.96
CA GLU A 133 -16.59 -1.50 -1.60
C GLU A 133 -16.55 -1.64 -3.14
N LEU A 134 -15.34 -1.70 -3.70
CA LEU A 134 -15.13 -1.84 -5.13
C LEU A 134 -15.69 -3.17 -5.67
N LEU A 135 -15.43 -4.29 -5.01
CA LEU A 135 -15.89 -5.61 -5.44
C LEU A 135 -17.39 -5.82 -5.21
N ASN A 136 -17.96 -5.30 -4.13
CA ASN A 136 -19.41 -5.37 -3.88
C ASN A 136 -20.23 -4.65 -4.96
N SER A 137 -19.68 -3.61 -5.57
CA SER A 137 -20.37 -2.87 -6.63
C SER A 137 -20.50 -3.66 -7.95
N VAL A 138 -19.72 -4.74 -8.13
CA VAL A 138 -19.61 -5.48 -9.41
C VAL A 138 -19.74 -6.99 -9.25
N SER A 139 -19.87 -7.49 -8.02
CA SER A 139 -19.86 -8.93 -7.71
C SER A 139 -21.26 -9.47 -7.46
N ASN A 140 -21.49 -10.72 -7.87
CA ASN A 140 -22.69 -11.50 -7.54
C ASN A 140 -22.53 -12.33 -6.25
N TYR A 141 -21.36 -12.29 -5.61
CA TYR A 141 -21.10 -13.00 -4.36
C TYR A 141 -21.53 -12.16 -3.15
N ASN A 142 -21.88 -12.83 -2.05
CA ASN A 142 -22.20 -12.11 -0.82
C ASN A 142 -20.95 -11.45 -0.22
N GLU A 143 -21.17 -10.40 0.56
CA GLU A 143 -20.11 -9.60 1.18
C GLU A 143 -19.14 -10.45 2.03
N LEU A 144 -19.64 -11.47 2.73
CA LEU A 144 -18.81 -12.33 3.57
C LEU A 144 -17.80 -13.12 2.73
N LYS A 145 -18.23 -13.70 1.60
CA LYS A 145 -17.32 -14.39 0.67
C LYS A 145 -16.25 -13.45 0.13
N ILE A 146 -16.60 -12.22 -0.22
CA ILE A 146 -15.64 -11.21 -0.69
C ILE A 146 -14.64 -10.85 0.42
N LYS A 147 -15.10 -10.61 1.64
CA LYS A 147 -14.24 -10.33 2.81
C LYS A 147 -13.19 -11.41 3.05
N TYR A 148 -13.61 -12.68 3.04
CA TYR A 148 -12.67 -13.79 3.23
C TYR A 148 -11.73 -13.96 2.05
N SER A 149 -12.21 -13.78 0.81
CA SER A 149 -11.37 -13.78 -0.39
C SER A 149 -10.26 -12.73 -0.32
N LEU A 150 -10.60 -11.50 0.09
CA LEU A 150 -9.62 -10.42 0.30
C LEU A 150 -8.62 -10.76 1.42
N SER A 151 -9.08 -11.42 2.49
CA SER A 151 -8.19 -11.87 3.56
C SER A 151 -7.20 -12.93 3.07
N ILE A 152 -7.65 -13.91 2.28
CA ILE A 152 -6.79 -14.92 1.65
C ILE A 152 -5.75 -14.24 0.76
N ILE A 153 -6.17 -13.33 -0.12
CA ILE A 153 -5.26 -12.62 -1.04
C ILE A 153 -4.18 -11.87 -0.26
N ILE A 154 -4.59 -11.04 0.70
CA ILE A 154 -3.65 -10.19 1.45
C ILE A 154 -2.68 -11.06 2.26
N SER A 155 -3.17 -12.09 2.97
CA SER A 155 -2.31 -12.93 3.79
C SER A 155 -1.33 -13.77 2.96
N CYS A 156 -1.76 -14.36 1.84
CA CYS A 156 -0.87 -15.13 0.98
C CYS A 156 0.21 -14.25 0.32
N LEU A 157 -0.15 -13.05 -0.15
CA LEU A 157 0.82 -12.13 -0.77
C LEU A 157 1.76 -11.50 0.27
N GLU A 158 1.27 -11.21 1.49
CA GLU A 158 2.09 -10.75 2.61
C GLU A 158 3.15 -11.80 2.96
N GLU A 159 2.74 -13.05 3.20
CA GLU A 159 3.66 -14.13 3.55
C GLU A 159 4.71 -14.36 2.46
N ALA A 160 4.29 -14.42 1.19
CA ALA A 160 5.19 -14.58 0.06
C ALA A 160 6.22 -13.44 -0.03
N PHE A 161 5.75 -12.20 0.09
CA PHE A 161 6.58 -11.01 -0.05
C PHE A 161 7.54 -10.81 1.12
N MET A 162 7.07 -10.99 2.37
CA MET A 162 7.88 -10.80 3.57
C MET A 162 9.05 -11.80 3.66
N LYS A 163 8.93 -12.96 3.01
CA LYS A 163 9.96 -13.98 3.01
C LYS A 163 11.13 -13.67 2.07
N GLU A 164 10.84 -13.14 0.88
CA GLU A 164 11.83 -13.03 -0.21
C GLU A 164 11.95 -11.61 -0.79
N GLY A 165 11.11 -10.65 -0.37
CA GLY A 165 11.05 -9.29 -0.92
C GLY A 165 10.50 -9.22 -2.35
N ASN A 166 10.06 -10.35 -2.89
CA ASN A 166 9.41 -10.48 -4.21
C ASN A 166 8.33 -11.57 -4.15
N ILE A 167 7.53 -11.67 -5.21
CA ILE A 167 6.48 -12.70 -5.32
C ILE A 167 6.67 -13.44 -6.62
N SER A 168 6.97 -14.74 -6.52
CA SER A 168 7.19 -15.59 -7.68
C SER A 168 5.90 -15.88 -8.45
N PRO A 169 5.99 -16.22 -9.76
CA PRO A 169 4.83 -16.65 -10.55
C PRO A 169 4.08 -17.83 -9.93
N GLN A 170 4.79 -18.75 -9.27
CA GLN A 170 4.19 -19.90 -8.59
C GLN A 170 3.35 -19.46 -7.38
N GLN A 171 3.85 -18.54 -6.55
CA GLN A 171 3.12 -17.99 -5.39
C GLN A 171 1.86 -17.23 -5.84
N ILE A 172 1.95 -16.47 -6.94
CA ILE A 172 0.79 -15.82 -7.56
C ILE A 172 -0.25 -16.85 -7.99
N ALA A 173 0.18 -17.93 -8.68
CA ALA A 173 -0.70 -18.98 -9.14
C ALA A 173 -1.41 -19.71 -7.98
N GLU A 174 -0.69 -20.05 -6.91
CA GLU A 174 -1.28 -20.71 -5.74
C GLU A 174 -2.23 -19.76 -4.98
N THR A 175 -1.91 -18.46 -4.87
CA THR A 175 -2.83 -17.47 -4.30
C THR A 175 -4.14 -17.38 -5.10
N LYS A 176 -4.05 -17.35 -6.44
CA LYS A 176 -5.22 -17.36 -7.33
C LYS A 176 -6.05 -18.62 -7.12
N LYS A 177 -5.41 -19.78 -7.09
CA LYS A 177 -6.08 -21.08 -6.91
C LYS A 177 -6.81 -21.16 -5.57
N ALA A 178 -6.15 -20.79 -4.47
CA ALA A 178 -6.74 -20.78 -3.13
C ALA A 178 -7.96 -19.85 -3.05
N CYS A 179 -7.82 -18.63 -3.53
CA CYS A 179 -8.88 -17.63 -3.50
C CYS A 179 -10.08 -18.04 -4.37
N LEU A 180 -9.84 -18.51 -5.60
CA LEU A 180 -10.90 -18.91 -6.51
C LEU A 180 -11.62 -20.18 -6.05
N HIS A 181 -10.89 -21.15 -5.47
CA HIS A 181 -11.51 -22.33 -4.88
C HIS A 181 -12.48 -21.95 -3.75
N TYR A 182 -12.07 -21.06 -2.85
CA TYR A 182 -12.95 -20.55 -1.80
C TYR A 182 -14.16 -19.78 -2.34
N LEU A 183 -13.96 -18.98 -3.39
CA LEU A 183 -15.03 -18.14 -3.95
C LEU A 183 -16.14 -18.94 -4.62
N VAL A 184 -15.80 -20.04 -5.28
CA VAL A 184 -16.72 -20.85 -6.09
C VAL A 184 -17.45 -21.91 -5.24
N ASN A 185 -16.80 -22.47 -4.22
CA ASN A 185 -17.37 -23.44 -3.30
C ASN A 185 -17.98 -22.78 -2.06
#